data_76583525901bee5bc74f70214813fec2
#
_entry.id   76583525901bee5bc74f70214813fec2
#
_cell.length_a   1.000
_cell.length_b   1.000
_cell.length_c   1.000
_cell.angle_alpha   90.00
_cell.angle_beta   90.00
_cell.angle_gamma   90.00
#
_symmetry.space_group_name_H-M   'P 1'
#
loop_
_entity.id
_entity.type
_entity.pdbx_description
1 polymer ?
#
loop_
_entity_poly.entity_id
_entity_poly.type
_entity_poly.pdbx_seq_one_letter_code
_entity_poly.pdbx_strand_id
1 'polypeptide(L)'
;LTTFRLDNQLSVTGGIRYDRGRIDITAFEDPYLVEYLHRQGYEEEVIQAYRWRSYPVDRAYGNYSCSAGVVWTPAAGHLLKMNVGRSFRLPGGNELASNGVHHGTFRHEKGDATLSSEQGWQIDASYTLAYKKMELVVSSFAGWFDNYIYLRPTGEWSVLPHAGQIYQYSGARALFMGGEINFNMDFLRHFNYRLVGEYVYTYNRDEHTALSFSPPVSMRNILTWNKKDFQLYAEFQSIASQNRIARNEDRTSGACLIHLGGSIHIPMAKADIEISLGIRNLSDVKYYNHLSFYRKVEIPEPGRNFQISIKVPFKQLLK
;
A
#
# COMPACT_ATOMS: atom_id res chain seq x y z
N LEU A 1 -22.00 3.85 14.56
CA LEU A 1 -21.65 5.16 14.05
C LEU A 1 -22.92 5.96 13.83
N THR A 2 -22.99 7.17 14.37
CA THR A 2 -24.14 8.07 14.25
C THR A 2 -23.68 9.37 13.63
N THR A 3 -24.52 9.92 12.72
CA THR A 3 -24.27 11.21 12.06
C THR A 3 -25.33 12.22 12.51
N PHE A 4 -24.90 13.37 12.97
CA PHE A 4 -25.74 14.50 13.30
C PHE A 4 -25.50 15.61 12.29
N ARG A 5 -26.53 16.05 11.60
CA ARG A 5 -26.48 17.24 10.74
C ARG A 5 -26.89 18.44 11.60
N LEU A 6 -25.96 19.33 11.85
CA LEU A 6 -26.20 20.53 12.68
C LEU A 6 -26.89 21.62 11.86
N ASP A 7 -26.49 21.75 10.58
CA ASP A 7 -27.13 22.61 9.60
C ASP A 7 -26.85 22.11 8.16
N ASN A 8 -27.11 22.92 7.14
CA ASN A 8 -26.87 22.56 5.74
C ASN A 8 -25.37 22.50 5.36
N GLN A 9 -24.49 23.02 6.19
CA GLN A 9 -23.05 23.15 5.93
C GLN A 9 -22.21 22.25 6.83
N LEU A 10 -22.74 21.87 8.01
CA LEU A 10 -21.96 21.21 9.05
C LEU A 10 -22.62 19.91 9.50
N SER A 11 -21.89 18.84 9.42
CA SER A 11 -22.27 17.56 10.01
C SER A 11 -21.16 16.97 10.86
N VAL A 12 -21.53 16.28 11.92
CA VAL A 12 -20.64 15.61 12.86
C VAL A 12 -21.01 14.14 12.94
N THR A 13 -20.01 13.29 12.93
CA THR A 13 -20.17 11.83 13.07
C THR A 13 -19.43 11.34 14.29
N GLY A 14 -19.91 10.29 14.93
CA GLY A 14 -19.20 9.66 16.04
C GLY A 14 -19.68 8.25 16.29
N GLY A 15 -18.82 7.45 16.90
CA GLY A 15 -19.16 6.10 17.28
C GLY A 15 -18.09 5.42 18.11
N ILE A 16 -18.53 4.39 18.82
CA ILE A 16 -17.65 3.50 19.59
C ILE A 16 -18.07 2.06 19.33
N ARG A 17 -17.09 1.17 19.35
CA ARG A 17 -17.28 -0.27 19.17
C ARG A 17 -16.31 -1.03 20.08
N TYR A 18 -16.76 -2.14 20.63
CA TYR A 18 -15.93 -3.10 21.32
C TYR A 18 -15.97 -4.45 20.59
N ASP A 19 -14.84 -5.08 20.44
CA ASP A 19 -14.70 -6.38 19.80
C ASP A 19 -13.89 -7.33 20.67
N ARG A 20 -14.31 -8.60 20.67
CA ARG A 20 -13.56 -9.70 21.25
C ARG A 20 -13.35 -10.78 20.21
N GLY A 21 -12.11 -11.25 20.07
CA GLY A 21 -11.74 -12.30 19.14
C GLY A 21 -10.82 -13.33 19.80
N ARG A 22 -10.79 -14.55 19.26
CA ARG A 22 -9.84 -15.60 19.62
C ARG A 22 -9.20 -16.11 18.35
N ILE A 23 -7.90 -16.36 18.42
CA ILE A 23 -7.11 -16.96 17.35
C ILE A 23 -6.55 -18.26 17.89
N ASP A 24 -6.88 -19.35 17.22
CA ASP A 24 -6.42 -20.70 17.51
C ASP A 24 -5.73 -21.23 16.25
N ILE A 25 -4.47 -21.59 16.38
CA ILE A 25 -3.62 -22.08 15.28
C ILE A 25 -3.02 -23.41 15.72
N THR A 26 -3.24 -24.42 14.88
CA THR A 26 -2.62 -25.73 15.08
C THR A 26 -1.19 -25.73 14.53
N ALA A 27 -0.29 -26.36 15.26
CA ALA A 27 1.07 -26.59 14.78
C ALA A 27 1.05 -27.45 13.50
N PHE A 28 1.91 -27.08 12.55
CA PHE A 28 2.09 -27.86 11.33
C PHE A 28 3.57 -28.12 11.09
N GLU A 29 3.92 -29.39 11.08
CA GLU A 29 5.25 -29.88 10.72
C GLU A 29 5.28 -30.25 9.23
N ASP A 30 6.37 -29.91 8.55
CA ASP A 30 6.58 -30.29 7.15
C ASP A 30 7.55 -31.47 7.05
N PRO A 31 7.05 -32.71 6.94
CA PRO A 31 7.89 -33.91 6.91
C PRO A 31 8.79 -33.95 5.67
N TYR A 32 8.35 -33.39 4.56
CA TYR A 32 9.16 -33.33 3.33
C TYR A 32 10.36 -32.39 3.49
N LEU A 33 10.17 -31.27 4.18
CA LEU A 33 11.25 -30.35 4.51
C LEU A 33 12.26 -31.00 5.46
N VAL A 34 11.79 -31.71 6.48
CA VAL A 34 12.65 -32.43 7.44
C VAL A 34 13.50 -33.45 6.70
N GLU A 35 12.88 -34.28 5.85
CA GLU A 35 13.59 -35.26 5.03
C GLU A 35 14.62 -34.61 4.09
N TYR A 36 14.24 -33.49 3.45
CA TYR A 36 15.16 -32.73 2.60
C TYR A 36 16.39 -32.25 3.36
N LEU A 37 16.20 -31.65 4.53
CA LEU A 37 17.30 -31.12 5.34
C LEU A 37 18.25 -32.23 5.80
N HIS A 38 17.71 -33.40 6.24
CA HIS A 38 18.53 -34.57 6.55
C HIS A 38 19.37 -35.05 5.36
N ARG A 39 18.76 -35.14 4.17
CA ARG A 39 19.48 -35.54 2.93
C ARG A 39 20.58 -34.56 2.56
N GLN A 40 20.41 -33.27 2.87
CA GLN A 40 21.42 -32.23 2.61
C GLN A 40 22.51 -32.20 3.68
N GLY A 41 22.40 -33.01 4.75
CA GLY A 41 23.39 -33.09 5.82
C GLY A 41 23.40 -31.93 6.79
N TYR A 42 22.24 -31.25 6.96
CA TYR A 42 22.12 -30.21 7.99
C TYR A 42 22.16 -30.80 9.40
N GLU A 43 22.76 -30.04 10.33
CA GLU A 43 22.80 -30.39 11.74
C GLU A 43 21.39 -30.47 12.34
N GLU A 44 21.17 -31.39 13.31
CA GLU A 44 19.86 -31.60 13.92
C GLU A 44 19.26 -30.33 14.52
N GLU A 45 20.08 -29.45 15.09
CA GLU A 45 19.66 -28.16 15.63
C GLU A 45 18.99 -27.29 14.55
N VAL A 46 19.56 -27.25 13.36
CA VAL A 46 19.00 -26.54 12.21
C VAL A 46 17.69 -27.17 11.78
N ILE A 47 17.63 -28.51 11.71
CA ILE A 47 16.43 -29.23 11.32
C ILE A 47 15.29 -28.93 12.31
N GLN A 48 15.55 -28.97 13.61
CA GLN A 48 14.56 -28.64 14.64
C GLN A 48 14.06 -27.19 14.54
N ALA A 49 14.92 -26.24 14.15
CA ALA A 49 14.53 -24.84 13.99
C ALA A 49 13.59 -24.61 12.79
N TYR A 50 13.65 -25.45 11.76
CA TYR A 50 12.90 -25.25 10.51
C TYR A 50 11.80 -26.29 10.25
N ARG A 51 11.71 -27.37 11.03
CA ARG A 51 10.71 -28.42 10.84
C ARG A 51 9.26 -27.94 10.93
N TRP A 52 9.00 -26.95 11.79
CA TRP A 52 7.67 -26.40 12.01
C TRP A 52 7.41 -25.25 11.03
N ARG A 53 6.38 -25.38 10.22
CA ARG A 53 5.91 -24.31 9.31
C ARG A 53 4.96 -23.34 10.00
N SER A 54 4.28 -23.81 11.04
CA SER A 54 3.54 -22.98 11.97
C SER A 54 3.66 -23.52 13.39
N TYR A 55 3.72 -22.60 14.35
CA TYR A 55 3.69 -22.91 15.76
C TYR A 55 2.26 -22.88 16.32
N PRO A 56 1.95 -23.66 17.39
CA PRO A 56 0.63 -23.61 17.99
C PRO A 56 0.42 -22.28 18.71
N VAL A 57 -0.73 -21.66 18.50
CA VAL A 57 -1.12 -20.40 19.15
C VAL A 57 -2.57 -20.47 19.57
N ASP A 58 -2.85 -20.16 20.84
CA ASP A 58 -4.19 -19.95 21.36
C ASP A 58 -4.22 -18.62 22.13
N ARG A 59 -4.81 -17.60 21.54
CA ARG A 59 -4.82 -16.24 22.08
C ARG A 59 -6.19 -15.60 21.97
N ALA A 60 -6.63 -14.95 23.04
CA ALA A 60 -7.82 -14.12 23.07
C ALA A 60 -7.46 -12.64 23.15
N TYR A 61 -8.20 -11.82 22.45
CA TYR A 61 -8.01 -10.37 22.33
C TYR A 61 -9.33 -9.66 22.60
N GLY A 62 -9.25 -8.50 23.28
CA GLY A 62 -10.40 -7.61 23.48
C GLY A 62 -9.96 -6.17 23.28
N ASN A 63 -10.64 -5.45 22.41
CA ASN A 63 -10.27 -4.08 22.05
C ASN A 63 -11.50 -3.21 21.78
N TYR A 64 -11.32 -1.91 21.92
CA TYR A 64 -12.31 -0.93 21.50
C TYR A 64 -11.77 -0.04 20.40
N SER A 65 -12.67 0.41 19.53
CA SER A 65 -12.43 1.48 18.56
C SER A 65 -13.43 2.60 18.76
N CYS A 66 -13.02 3.81 18.47
CA CYS A 66 -13.91 4.97 18.47
C CYS A 66 -13.47 5.96 17.41
N SER A 67 -14.41 6.76 16.93
CA SER A 67 -14.09 7.86 16.02
C SER A 67 -15.04 9.03 16.21
N ALA A 68 -14.52 10.21 15.89
CA ALA A 68 -15.29 11.44 15.75
C ALA A 68 -14.82 12.16 14.50
N GLY A 69 -15.77 12.67 13.72
CA GLY A 69 -15.46 13.35 12.47
C GLY A 69 -16.38 14.54 12.22
N VAL A 70 -15.87 15.46 11.43
CA VAL A 70 -16.57 16.68 11.02
C VAL A 70 -16.47 16.82 9.50
N VAL A 71 -17.58 17.17 8.87
CA VAL A 71 -17.67 17.59 7.47
C VAL A 71 -18.25 18.99 7.44
N TRP A 72 -17.53 19.94 6.86
CA TRP A 72 -17.93 21.33 6.80
C TRP A 72 -17.79 21.90 5.39
N THR A 73 -18.87 22.49 4.90
CA THR A 73 -18.95 23.14 3.57
C THR A 73 -19.19 24.63 3.76
N PRO A 74 -18.14 25.42 4.10
CA PRO A 74 -18.29 26.84 4.49
C PRO A 74 -18.83 27.73 3.37
N ALA A 75 -18.55 27.37 2.12
CA ALA A 75 -19.00 28.09 0.92
C ALA A 75 -19.08 27.11 -0.27
N ALA A 76 -19.72 27.55 -1.35
CA ALA A 76 -19.77 26.81 -2.58
C ALA A 76 -18.36 26.48 -3.11
N GLY A 77 -18.11 25.23 -3.44
CA GLY A 77 -16.82 24.74 -3.90
C GLY A 77 -15.78 24.48 -2.80
N HIS A 78 -16.08 24.70 -1.52
CA HIS A 78 -15.19 24.42 -0.40
C HIS A 78 -15.73 23.28 0.45
N LEU A 79 -14.93 22.26 0.69
CA LEU A 79 -15.27 21.14 1.55
C LEU A 79 -14.08 20.81 2.46
N LEU A 80 -14.30 20.85 3.76
CA LEU A 80 -13.34 20.39 4.78
C LEU A 80 -13.88 19.14 5.44
N LYS A 81 -12.99 18.17 5.63
CA LYS A 81 -13.27 16.96 6.41
C LYS A 81 -12.16 16.77 7.41
N MET A 82 -12.52 16.49 8.65
CA MET A 82 -11.56 16.09 9.69
C MET A 82 -12.11 14.86 10.40
N ASN A 83 -11.23 13.97 10.77
CA ASN A 83 -11.57 12.79 11.56
C ASN A 83 -10.47 12.52 12.57
N VAL A 84 -10.85 12.08 13.76
CA VAL A 84 -9.96 11.49 14.74
C VAL A 84 -10.52 10.14 15.16
N GLY A 85 -9.69 9.13 15.22
CA GLY A 85 -10.13 7.79 15.58
C GLY A 85 -9.06 6.98 16.27
N ARG A 86 -9.52 6.10 17.14
CA ARG A 86 -8.73 4.99 17.67
C ARG A 86 -9.16 3.73 16.95
N SER A 87 -8.20 3.05 16.35
CA SER A 87 -8.40 1.79 15.67
C SER A 87 -7.58 0.67 16.34
N PHE A 88 -7.94 -0.56 16.05
CA PHE A 88 -7.16 -1.72 16.40
C PHE A 88 -7.25 -2.76 15.29
N ARG A 89 -6.27 -3.66 15.26
CA ARG A 89 -6.23 -4.85 14.42
C ARG A 89 -5.70 -6.03 15.23
N LEU A 90 -6.34 -7.18 15.11
CA LEU A 90 -5.79 -8.42 15.66
C LEU A 90 -4.61 -8.86 14.80
N PRO A 91 -3.56 -9.48 15.39
CA PRO A 91 -2.51 -10.10 14.59
C PRO A 91 -3.10 -11.17 13.66
N GLY A 92 -2.57 -11.26 12.45
CA GLY A 92 -2.91 -12.35 11.54
C GLY A 92 -2.28 -13.69 11.96
N GLY A 93 -2.82 -14.81 11.48
CA GLY A 93 -2.29 -16.13 11.80
C GLY A 93 -0.83 -16.31 11.39
N ASN A 94 -0.45 -15.76 10.23
CA ASN A 94 0.94 -15.74 9.78
C ASN A 94 1.84 -14.86 10.66
N GLU A 95 1.33 -13.73 11.16
CA GLU A 95 2.09 -12.85 12.06
C GLU A 95 2.40 -13.50 13.39
N LEU A 96 1.52 -14.39 13.85
CA LEU A 96 1.68 -15.11 15.12
C LEU A 96 2.51 -16.39 15.00
N ALA A 97 2.35 -17.15 13.92
CA ALA A 97 2.74 -18.56 13.91
C ALA A 97 3.64 -18.97 12.73
N SER A 98 3.85 -18.15 11.72
CA SER A 98 4.62 -18.56 10.55
C SER A 98 6.08 -18.88 10.87
N ASN A 99 6.62 -19.88 10.19
CA ASN A 99 8.05 -20.17 10.16
C ASN A 99 8.38 -20.83 8.81
N GLY A 100 8.56 -20.03 7.79
CA GLY A 100 8.81 -20.62 6.48
C GLY A 100 8.94 -19.64 5.34
N VAL A 101 9.23 -20.23 4.19
CA VAL A 101 9.48 -19.50 2.96
C VAL A 101 8.19 -19.02 2.32
N HIS A 102 8.14 -17.73 2.03
CA HIS A 102 7.14 -17.16 1.14
C HIS A 102 7.71 -17.13 -0.27
N HIS A 103 7.41 -18.16 -1.06
CA HIS A 103 8.03 -18.39 -2.36
C HIS A 103 7.83 -17.25 -3.36
N GLY A 104 6.69 -16.56 -3.33
CA GLY A 104 6.41 -15.43 -4.23
C GLY A 104 7.27 -14.19 -3.98
N THR A 105 7.98 -14.12 -2.87
CA THR A 105 8.80 -12.95 -2.49
C THR A 105 10.21 -13.29 -2.06
N PHE A 106 10.61 -14.57 -2.14
CA PHE A 106 11.94 -15.06 -1.79
C PHE A 106 12.39 -14.59 -0.39
N ARG A 107 11.52 -14.74 0.60
CA ARG A 107 11.84 -14.39 1.98
C ARG A 107 11.39 -15.48 2.94
N HIS A 108 12.09 -15.61 4.05
CA HIS A 108 11.67 -16.43 5.16
C HIS A 108 10.95 -15.56 6.19
N GLU A 109 9.71 -15.89 6.50
CA GLU A 109 8.89 -15.19 7.50
C GLU A 109 8.84 -15.98 8.79
N LYS A 110 9.09 -15.28 9.90
CA LYS A 110 8.90 -15.80 11.26
C LYS A 110 7.82 -15.01 11.98
N GLY A 111 6.83 -15.71 12.51
CA GLY A 111 5.79 -15.16 13.37
C GLY A 111 6.29 -14.94 14.79
N ASP A 112 5.52 -14.20 15.58
CA ASP A 112 5.72 -14.00 17.00
C ASP A 112 4.41 -14.24 17.75
N ALA A 113 4.31 -15.38 18.43
CA ALA A 113 3.12 -15.78 19.19
C ALA A 113 2.80 -14.82 20.37
N THR A 114 3.71 -13.93 20.73
CA THR A 114 3.53 -12.97 21.82
C THR A 114 2.91 -11.64 21.39
N LEU A 115 2.71 -11.41 20.08
CA LEU A 115 2.17 -10.16 19.56
C LEU A 115 0.82 -9.80 20.20
N SER A 116 0.72 -8.59 20.68
CA SER A 116 -0.53 -7.97 21.09
C SER A 116 -1.26 -7.39 19.90
N SER A 117 -2.53 -7.02 20.06
CA SER A 117 -3.28 -6.31 19.03
C SER A 117 -2.56 -5.03 18.64
N GLU A 118 -2.47 -4.78 17.35
CA GLU A 118 -2.09 -3.46 16.86
C GLU A 118 -3.18 -2.45 17.24
N GLN A 119 -2.78 -1.30 17.75
CA GLN A 119 -3.72 -0.25 18.15
C GLN A 119 -3.05 1.12 18.06
N GLY A 120 -3.84 2.11 17.68
CA GLY A 120 -3.33 3.45 17.54
C GLY A 120 -4.42 4.48 17.36
N TRP A 121 -4.01 5.73 17.47
CA TRP A 121 -4.81 6.90 17.16
C TRP A 121 -4.38 7.49 15.83
N GLN A 122 -5.34 8.00 15.06
CA GLN A 122 -5.09 8.69 13.81
C GLN A 122 -5.96 9.94 13.72
N ILE A 123 -5.38 10.98 13.16
CA ILE A 123 -6.07 12.21 12.76
C ILE A 123 -5.91 12.33 11.25
N ASP A 124 -7.01 12.54 10.57
CA ASP A 124 -7.08 12.79 9.13
C ASP A 124 -7.70 14.16 8.89
N ALA A 125 -7.17 14.90 7.94
CA ALA A 125 -7.75 16.14 7.46
C ALA A 125 -7.71 16.18 5.92
N SER A 126 -8.77 16.69 5.32
CA SER A 126 -8.87 16.85 3.87
C SER A 126 -9.57 18.15 3.54
N TYR A 127 -9.02 18.88 2.58
CA TYR A 127 -9.61 20.08 2.02
C TYR A 127 -9.80 19.91 0.51
N THR A 128 -11.01 20.14 0.04
CA THR A 128 -11.34 20.17 -1.39
C THR A 128 -11.75 21.58 -1.76
N LEU A 129 -11.13 22.11 -2.83
CA LEU A 129 -11.50 23.34 -3.49
C LEU A 129 -11.91 23.01 -4.93
N ALA A 130 -13.17 23.25 -5.26
CA ALA A 130 -13.68 23.19 -6.62
C ALA A 130 -14.02 24.61 -7.09
N TYR A 131 -13.29 25.11 -8.07
CA TYR A 131 -13.49 26.44 -8.62
C TYR A 131 -13.44 26.44 -10.15
N LYS A 132 -14.56 26.76 -10.80
CA LYS A 132 -14.69 26.73 -12.27
C LYS A 132 -14.26 25.36 -12.84
N LYS A 133 -13.11 25.34 -13.52
CA LYS A 133 -12.52 24.19 -14.19
C LYS A 133 -11.34 23.59 -13.41
N MET A 134 -11.21 23.95 -12.15
CA MET A 134 -10.12 23.54 -11.28
C MET A 134 -10.67 22.81 -10.06
N GLU A 135 -10.04 21.71 -9.72
CA GLU A 135 -10.24 21.01 -8.45
C GLU A 135 -8.90 20.77 -7.78
N LEU A 136 -8.82 21.12 -6.52
CA LEU A 136 -7.66 20.84 -5.66
C LEU A 136 -8.15 20.05 -4.45
N VAL A 137 -7.57 18.89 -4.23
CA VAL A 137 -7.75 18.10 -3.01
C VAL A 137 -6.40 17.98 -2.31
N VAL A 138 -6.34 18.41 -1.06
CA VAL A 138 -5.18 18.22 -0.19
C VAL A 138 -5.64 17.39 1.00
N SER A 139 -4.99 16.27 1.23
CA SER A 139 -5.25 15.39 2.37
C SER A 139 -3.99 15.20 3.19
N SER A 140 -4.14 15.13 4.49
CA SER A 140 -3.04 14.85 5.42
C SER A 140 -3.51 13.90 6.52
N PHE A 141 -2.57 13.14 7.06
CA PHE A 141 -2.82 12.27 8.18
C PHE A 141 -1.65 12.28 9.15
N ALA A 142 -1.95 12.02 10.42
CA ALA A 142 -0.96 11.72 11.45
C ALA A 142 -1.53 10.60 12.33
N GLY A 143 -0.76 9.54 12.51
CA GLY A 143 -1.14 8.38 13.30
C GLY A 143 0.01 7.97 14.22
N TRP A 144 -0.31 7.61 15.44
CA TRP A 144 0.64 7.06 16.41
C TRP A 144 0.09 5.76 16.95
N PHE A 145 0.94 4.75 16.94
CA PHE A 145 0.61 3.38 17.31
C PHE A 145 1.41 3.00 18.55
N ASP A 146 0.74 2.35 19.48
CA ASP A 146 1.38 1.78 20.68
C ASP A 146 2.02 0.43 20.37
N ASN A 147 1.43 -0.32 19.42
CA ASN A 147 1.91 -1.60 18.96
C ASN A 147 1.58 -1.76 17.47
N TYR A 148 2.41 -1.21 16.59
CA TYR A 148 2.30 -1.40 15.15
C TYR A 148 2.98 -2.69 14.75
N ILE A 149 2.26 -3.62 14.11
CA ILE A 149 2.80 -4.90 13.69
C ILE A 149 3.39 -4.75 12.29
N TYR A 150 4.67 -5.01 12.17
CA TYR A 150 5.41 -4.88 10.93
C TYR A 150 6.38 -6.04 10.72
N LEU A 151 6.82 -6.20 9.49
CA LEU A 151 7.77 -7.22 9.10
C LEU A 151 9.19 -6.64 9.16
N ARG A 152 9.94 -7.02 10.18
CA ARG A 152 11.28 -6.53 10.48
C ARG A 152 12.36 -7.36 9.79
N PRO A 153 13.22 -6.79 8.93
CA PRO A 153 14.37 -7.50 8.40
C PRO A 153 15.39 -7.77 9.52
N THR A 154 15.76 -9.04 9.72
CA THR A 154 16.68 -9.43 10.80
C THR A 154 18.15 -9.19 10.45
N GLY A 155 18.48 -9.17 9.18
CA GLY A 155 19.88 -9.19 8.68
C GLY A 155 20.42 -10.60 8.50
N GLU A 156 19.71 -11.62 8.96
CA GLU A 156 20.09 -13.03 8.81
C GLU A 156 19.54 -13.63 7.51
N TRP A 157 20.22 -14.64 7.00
CA TRP A 157 19.81 -15.39 5.82
C TRP A 157 19.31 -16.77 6.21
N SER A 158 18.26 -17.19 5.54
CA SER A 158 17.70 -18.52 5.75
C SER A 158 18.59 -19.60 5.13
N VAL A 159 18.69 -20.73 5.78
CA VAL A 159 19.36 -21.92 5.22
C VAL A 159 18.46 -22.66 4.22
N LEU A 160 17.18 -22.32 4.16
CA LEU A 160 16.24 -22.95 3.24
C LEU A 160 16.47 -22.48 1.80
N PRO A 161 16.33 -23.37 0.80
CA PRO A 161 16.48 -22.99 -0.59
C PRO A 161 15.41 -21.96 -1.00
N HIS A 162 15.82 -21.01 -1.82
CA HIS A 162 14.96 -19.92 -2.35
C HIS A 162 14.32 -19.01 -1.29
N ALA A 163 14.84 -18.99 -0.08
CA ALA A 163 14.24 -18.28 1.05
C ALA A 163 14.76 -16.85 1.24
N GLY A 164 15.97 -16.55 0.82
CA GLY A 164 16.56 -15.21 1.01
C GLY A 164 16.71 -14.80 2.48
N GLN A 165 16.50 -13.54 2.75
CA GLN A 165 16.63 -12.96 4.09
C GLN A 165 15.47 -13.39 5.01
N ILE A 166 15.77 -13.53 6.30
CA ILE A 166 14.79 -13.79 7.36
C ILE A 166 14.14 -12.46 7.79
N TYR A 167 12.82 -12.46 7.84
CA TYR A 167 12.00 -11.38 8.35
C TYR A 167 11.18 -11.87 9.54
N GLN A 168 11.20 -11.11 10.63
CA GLN A 168 10.47 -11.39 11.87
C GLN A 168 9.27 -10.44 12.00
N TYR A 169 8.06 -10.95 12.17
CA TYR A 169 6.93 -10.12 12.59
C TYR A 169 7.20 -9.58 14.00
N SER A 170 7.04 -8.29 14.17
CA SER A 170 7.36 -7.58 15.41
C SER A 170 6.39 -6.45 15.66
N GLY A 171 6.10 -6.17 16.92
CA GLY A 171 5.37 -4.96 17.32
C GLY A 171 6.33 -3.83 17.68
N ALA A 172 5.96 -2.59 17.35
CA ALA A 172 6.73 -1.41 17.73
C ALA A 172 5.81 -0.21 17.98
N ARG A 173 6.28 0.73 18.82
CA ARG A 173 5.68 2.07 18.89
C ARG A 173 6.04 2.83 17.63
N ALA A 174 5.04 3.23 16.87
CA ALA A 174 5.25 3.83 15.56
C ALA A 174 4.54 5.17 15.40
N LEU A 175 5.13 6.00 14.56
CA LEU A 175 4.54 7.25 14.09
C LEU A 175 4.46 7.20 12.57
N PHE A 176 3.29 7.55 12.07
CA PHE A 176 3.02 7.75 10.64
C PHE A 176 2.53 9.17 10.43
N MET A 177 3.06 9.84 9.44
CA MET A 177 2.55 11.13 8.99
C MET A 177 2.65 11.18 7.48
N GLY A 178 1.73 11.86 6.84
CA GLY A 178 1.80 11.99 5.40
C GLY A 178 0.72 12.87 4.83
N GLY A 179 0.71 12.94 3.51
CA GLY A 179 -0.31 13.65 2.79
C GLY A 179 -0.25 13.41 1.31
N GLU A 180 -1.34 13.78 0.68
CA GLU A 180 -1.55 13.70 -0.75
C GLU A 180 -2.03 15.04 -1.26
N ILE A 181 -1.59 15.40 -2.45
CA ILE A 181 -2.11 16.50 -3.24
C ILE A 181 -2.64 15.95 -4.56
N ASN A 182 -3.86 16.32 -4.90
CA ASN A 182 -4.49 16.00 -6.17
C ASN A 182 -5.02 17.30 -6.77
N PHE A 183 -4.39 17.77 -7.82
CA PHE A 183 -4.79 18.96 -8.55
C PHE A 183 -5.23 18.56 -9.93
N ASN A 184 -6.41 19.01 -10.36
CA ASN A 184 -6.96 18.77 -11.68
C ASN A 184 -7.47 20.08 -12.27
N MET A 185 -7.13 20.37 -13.52
CA MET A 185 -7.52 21.60 -14.17
C MET A 185 -7.76 21.38 -15.67
N ASP A 186 -8.97 21.72 -16.11
CA ASP A 186 -9.23 21.88 -17.55
C ASP A 186 -8.78 23.27 -17.99
N PHE A 187 -7.84 23.33 -18.92
CA PHE A 187 -7.36 24.57 -19.48
C PHE A 187 -7.40 24.52 -21.01
N LEU A 188 -7.52 25.69 -21.64
CA LEU A 188 -7.83 25.76 -23.06
C LEU A 188 -9.10 24.93 -23.38
N ARG A 189 -9.31 24.59 -24.66
CA ARG A 189 -10.55 23.92 -25.07
C ARG A 189 -10.54 22.41 -24.93
N HIS A 190 -9.35 21.82 -24.94
CA HIS A 190 -9.18 20.38 -25.10
C HIS A 190 -8.15 19.77 -24.16
N PHE A 191 -7.54 20.56 -23.26
CA PHE A 191 -6.46 20.11 -22.41
C PHE A 191 -6.92 19.98 -20.97
N ASN A 192 -6.50 18.91 -20.33
CA ASN A 192 -6.60 18.69 -18.91
C ASN A 192 -5.18 18.44 -18.34
N TYR A 193 -4.88 19.07 -17.23
CA TYR A 193 -3.67 18.81 -16.48
C TYR A 193 -4.03 18.25 -15.11
N ARG A 194 -3.36 17.16 -14.73
CA ARG A 194 -3.50 16.54 -13.42
C ARG A 194 -2.14 16.37 -12.76
N LEU A 195 -2.03 16.84 -11.53
CA LEU A 195 -0.90 16.61 -10.63
C LEU A 195 -1.36 15.72 -9.49
N VAL A 196 -0.61 14.65 -9.21
CA VAL A 196 -0.77 13.81 -8.02
C VAL A 196 0.57 13.73 -7.32
N GLY A 197 0.59 14.06 -6.04
CA GLY A 197 1.78 13.96 -5.20
C GLY A 197 1.46 13.24 -3.90
N GLU A 198 2.39 12.41 -3.43
CA GLU A 198 2.21 11.58 -2.23
C GLU A 198 3.50 11.56 -1.41
N TYR A 199 3.33 11.64 -0.11
CA TYR A 199 4.41 11.51 0.86
C TYR A 199 3.96 10.79 2.10
N VAL A 200 4.77 9.83 2.55
CA VAL A 200 4.58 9.11 3.81
C VAL A 200 5.88 9.15 4.61
N TYR A 201 5.78 9.62 5.81
CA TYR A 201 6.82 9.58 6.82
C TYR A 201 6.47 8.49 7.82
N THR A 202 7.40 7.57 8.08
CA THR A 202 7.27 6.55 9.11
C THR A 202 8.41 6.67 10.12
N TYR A 203 8.15 6.33 11.36
CA TYR A 203 9.17 6.32 12.40
C TYR A 203 8.89 5.23 13.43
N ASN A 204 9.82 4.31 13.56
CA ASN A 204 9.87 3.33 14.63
C ASN A 204 10.51 3.99 15.86
N ARG A 205 9.71 4.23 16.91
CA ARG A 205 10.15 4.94 18.11
C ARG A 205 11.03 4.08 19.02
N ASP A 206 11.02 2.77 18.85
CA ASP A 206 11.80 1.84 19.66
C ASP A 206 13.20 1.62 19.06
N GLU A 207 13.31 1.57 17.74
CA GLU A 207 14.59 1.44 17.02
C GLU A 207 15.20 2.79 16.56
N HIS A 208 14.45 3.88 16.68
CA HIS A 208 14.85 5.23 16.22
C HIS A 208 15.18 5.30 14.73
N THR A 209 14.48 4.52 13.90
CA THR A 209 14.66 4.44 12.45
C THR A 209 13.34 4.65 11.71
N ALA A 210 13.33 4.63 10.39
CA ALA A 210 12.09 4.43 9.64
C ALA A 210 11.57 2.99 9.84
N LEU A 211 10.30 2.76 9.56
CA LEU A 211 9.77 1.42 9.39
C LEU A 211 10.22 0.84 8.04
N SER A 212 10.34 -0.48 7.97
CA SER A 212 10.65 -1.16 6.72
C SER A 212 9.59 -0.91 5.64
N PHE A 213 10.02 -0.90 4.39
CA PHE A 213 9.14 -0.69 3.23
C PHE A 213 8.36 0.63 3.27
N SER A 214 8.97 1.69 3.80
CA SER A 214 8.39 3.03 3.78
C SER A 214 8.44 3.60 2.35
N PRO A 215 7.32 4.05 1.76
CA PRO A 215 7.32 4.53 0.38
C PRO A 215 8.15 5.81 0.23
N PRO A 216 8.89 5.97 -0.88
CA PRO A 216 9.51 7.24 -1.24
C PRO A 216 8.46 8.28 -1.64
N VAL A 217 8.84 9.55 -1.64
CA VAL A 217 8.03 10.62 -2.26
C VAL A 217 7.78 10.27 -3.72
N SER A 218 6.56 10.40 -4.16
CA SER A 218 6.14 10.17 -5.54
C SER A 218 5.33 11.34 -6.07
N MET A 219 5.54 11.71 -7.31
CA MET A 219 4.79 12.74 -7.99
C MET A 219 4.53 12.37 -9.45
N ARG A 220 3.29 12.54 -9.90
CA ARG A 220 2.87 12.31 -11.28
C ARG A 220 2.24 13.57 -11.86
N ASN A 221 2.72 13.97 -13.03
CA ASN A 221 2.21 15.07 -13.82
C ASN A 221 1.62 14.49 -15.09
N ILE A 222 0.34 14.69 -15.35
CA ILE A 222 -0.37 14.11 -16.47
C ILE A 222 -0.98 15.22 -17.29
N LEU A 223 -0.60 15.31 -18.54
CA LEU A 223 -1.19 16.20 -19.52
C LEU A 223 -2.02 15.38 -20.49
N THR A 224 -3.31 15.66 -20.56
CA THR A 224 -4.25 14.97 -21.44
C THR A 224 -4.83 15.94 -22.47
N TRP A 225 -4.88 15.52 -23.73
CA TRP A 225 -5.57 16.21 -24.80
C TRP A 225 -6.77 15.37 -25.23
N ASN A 226 -7.96 16.00 -25.22
CA ASN A 226 -9.24 15.36 -25.55
C ASN A 226 -9.89 16.10 -26.71
N LYS A 227 -10.17 15.43 -27.82
CA LYS A 227 -10.88 16.01 -28.94
C LYS A 227 -11.81 14.98 -29.58
N LYS A 228 -13.13 15.19 -29.41
CA LYS A 228 -14.16 14.26 -29.88
C LYS A 228 -13.85 12.82 -29.38
N ASP A 229 -13.57 11.94 -30.30
CA ASP A 229 -13.37 10.50 -30.07
C ASP A 229 -11.90 10.17 -29.77
N PHE A 230 -11.00 11.16 -29.76
CA PHE A 230 -9.57 10.97 -29.52
C PHE A 230 -9.16 11.50 -28.16
N GLN A 231 -8.36 10.71 -27.47
CA GLN A 231 -7.63 11.13 -26.27
C GLN A 231 -6.14 10.79 -26.43
N LEU A 232 -5.27 11.73 -26.08
CA LEU A 232 -3.84 11.51 -25.96
C LEU A 232 -3.39 11.95 -24.57
N TYR A 233 -2.43 11.26 -23.96
CA TYR A 233 -1.83 11.71 -22.72
C TYR A 233 -0.32 11.51 -22.72
N ALA A 234 0.34 12.38 -21.96
CA ALA A 234 1.72 12.25 -21.54
C ALA A 234 1.77 12.33 -20.01
N GLU A 235 2.44 11.37 -19.39
CA GLU A 235 2.64 11.33 -17.95
C GLU A 235 4.14 11.36 -17.65
N PHE A 236 4.53 12.27 -16.77
CA PHE A 236 5.85 12.31 -16.15
C PHE A 236 5.73 11.92 -14.69
N GLN A 237 6.35 10.80 -14.33
CA GLN A 237 6.41 10.30 -12.97
C GLN A 237 7.81 10.48 -12.40
N SER A 238 7.92 11.13 -11.25
CA SER A 238 9.15 11.21 -10.47
C SER A 238 9.00 10.48 -9.15
N ILE A 239 9.95 9.61 -8.85
CA ILE A 239 10.07 8.85 -7.61
C ILE A 239 11.37 9.27 -6.96
N ALA A 240 11.31 9.77 -5.75
CA ALA A 240 12.49 10.18 -5.01
C ALA A 240 13.32 8.96 -4.57
N SER A 241 14.60 9.17 -4.27
CA SER A 241 15.42 8.16 -3.60
C SER A 241 14.90 7.90 -2.20
N GLN A 242 14.81 6.63 -1.81
CA GLN A 242 14.49 6.27 -0.43
C GLN A 242 15.76 6.04 0.36
N ASN A 243 16.12 7.04 1.15
CA ASN A 243 17.32 7.04 2.01
C ASN A 243 16.96 6.83 3.49
N ARG A 244 15.69 7.01 3.87
CA ARG A 244 15.19 6.76 5.21
C ARG A 244 14.69 5.32 5.27
N ILE A 245 15.51 4.47 5.81
CA ILE A 245 15.34 3.01 5.80
C ILE A 245 15.30 2.46 7.22
N ALA A 246 14.71 1.28 7.38
CA ALA A 246 14.79 0.50 8.61
C ALA A 246 16.20 -0.09 8.80
N ARG A 247 16.44 -0.60 9.96
CA ARG A 247 17.64 -1.41 10.24
C ARG A 247 17.65 -2.64 9.32
N ASN A 248 18.83 -2.97 8.75
CA ASN A 248 19.02 -4.10 7.82
C ASN A 248 18.20 -4.00 6.51
N GLU A 249 17.78 -2.82 6.14
CA GLU A 249 17.13 -2.52 4.87
C GLU A 249 18.10 -1.75 3.93
N ASP A 250 17.94 -1.89 2.62
CA ASP A 250 18.77 -1.20 1.63
C ASP A 250 18.09 0.06 1.11
N ARG A 251 18.89 1.07 0.82
CA ARG A 251 18.45 2.29 0.13
C ARG A 251 18.04 1.96 -1.30
N THR A 252 17.18 2.78 -1.87
CA THR A 252 16.75 2.65 -3.26
C THR A 252 16.89 3.99 -3.97
N SER A 253 17.53 3.97 -5.13
CA SER A 253 17.67 5.16 -5.97
C SER A 253 16.33 5.62 -6.50
N GLY A 254 16.18 6.91 -6.70
CA GLY A 254 15.01 7.48 -7.34
C GLY A 254 14.97 7.20 -8.85
N ALA A 255 13.83 7.48 -9.48
CA ALA A 255 13.64 7.32 -10.91
C ALA A 255 12.72 8.41 -11.47
N CYS A 256 12.93 8.76 -12.74
CA CYS A 256 12.05 9.60 -13.54
C CYS A 256 11.57 8.79 -14.73
N LEU A 257 10.25 8.66 -14.90
CA LEU A 257 9.64 7.84 -15.92
C LEU A 257 8.74 8.70 -16.81
N ILE A 258 8.71 8.39 -18.09
CA ILE A 258 7.81 9.00 -19.06
C ILE A 258 6.89 7.92 -19.60
N HIS A 259 5.59 8.18 -19.58
CA HIS A 259 4.57 7.33 -20.17
C HIS A 259 3.78 8.12 -21.21
N LEU A 260 3.49 7.49 -22.32
CA LEU A 260 2.64 8.06 -23.38
C LEU A 260 1.51 7.11 -23.70
N GLY A 261 0.38 7.65 -24.09
CA GLY A 261 -0.70 6.81 -24.58
C GLY A 261 -1.84 7.62 -25.20
N GLY A 262 -2.78 6.88 -25.72
CA GLY A 262 -3.99 7.47 -26.27
C GLY A 262 -5.05 6.42 -26.53
N SER A 263 -6.26 6.91 -26.75
CA SER A 263 -7.39 6.06 -27.12
C SER A 263 -8.23 6.72 -28.21
N ILE A 264 -8.94 5.89 -28.95
CA ILE A 264 -9.94 6.27 -29.92
C ILE A 264 -11.24 5.54 -29.62
N HIS A 265 -12.34 6.29 -29.58
CA HIS A 265 -13.69 5.77 -29.57
C HIS A 265 -14.23 5.64 -30.99
N ILE A 266 -14.70 4.47 -31.34
CA ILE A 266 -15.32 4.17 -32.63
C ILE A 266 -16.78 3.84 -32.38
N PRO A 267 -17.70 4.81 -32.63
CA PRO A 267 -19.12 4.56 -32.44
C PRO A 267 -19.63 3.59 -33.50
N MET A 268 -20.25 2.51 -33.08
CA MET A 268 -20.90 1.52 -33.94
C MET A 268 -22.37 1.35 -33.54
N ALA A 269 -23.21 0.93 -34.49
CA ALA A 269 -24.65 0.85 -34.30
C ALA A 269 -25.09 -0.07 -33.12
N LYS A 270 -24.26 -1.03 -32.68
CA LYS A 270 -24.58 -1.99 -31.61
C LYS A 270 -23.61 -1.96 -30.43
N ALA A 271 -22.46 -1.32 -30.55
CA ALA A 271 -21.46 -1.23 -29.50
C ALA A 271 -20.48 -0.09 -29.79
N ASP A 272 -20.03 0.62 -28.76
CA ASP A 272 -18.94 1.58 -28.90
C ASP A 272 -17.63 0.85 -28.63
N ILE A 273 -16.73 0.83 -29.62
CA ILE A 273 -15.42 0.19 -29.46
C ILE A 273 -14.42 1.24 -29.00
N GLU A 274 -13.66 0.96 -27.94
CA GLU A 274 -12.54 1.76 -27.53
C GLU A 274 -11.24 1.00 -27.79
N ILE A 275 -10.34 1.60 -28.55
CA ILE A 275 -8.99 1.07 -28.78
C ILE A 275 -8.01 2.01 -28.08
N SER A 276 -7.16 1.44 -27.20
CA SER A 276 -6.16 2.19 -26.47
C SER A 276 -4.77 1.63 -26.76
N LEU A 277 -3.82 2.54 -26.94
CA LEU A 277 -2.39 2.26 -27.09
C LEU A 277 -1.63 2.96 -25.99
N GLY A 278 -0.62 2.30 -25.40
CA GLY A 278 0.21 2.87 -24.35
C GLY A 278 1.66 2.42 -24.45
N ILE A 279 2.53 3.31 -24.04
CA ILE A 279 3.97 3.05 -23.86
C ILE A 279 4.30 3.44 -22.44
N ARG A 280 4.65 2.44 -21.62
CA ARG A 280 5.15 2.65 -20.25
C ARG A 280 6.66 2.69 -20.26
N ASN A 281 7.22 3.57 -19.40
CA ASN A 281 8.67 3.72 -19.26
C ASN A 281 9.35 3.94 -20.63
N LEU A 282 8.93 4.98 -21.34
CA LEU A 282 9.40 5.31 -22.72
C LEU A 282 10.93 5.37 -22.81
N SER A 283 11.57 5.91 -21.77
CA SER A 283 13.02 6.11 -21.69
C SER A 283 13.77 4.84 -21.34
N ASP A 284 13.11 3.72 -21.08
CA ASP A 284 13.67 2.43 -20.69
C ASP A 284 14.59 2.51 -19.46
N VAL A 285 14.16 3.29 -18.47
CA VAL A 285 14.89 3.47 -17.21
C VAL A 285 14.85 2.18 -16.41
N LYS A 286 16.02 1.66 -16.01
CA LYS A 286 16.13 0.57 -15.03
C LYS A 286 15.97 1.15 -13.63
N TYR A 287 14.97 0.70 -12.90
CA TYR A 287 14.70 1.16 -11.52
C TYR A 287 14.10 0.05 -10.66
N TYR A 288 14.17 0.24 -9.35
CA TYR A 288 13.63 -0.69 -8.36
C TYR A 288 12.58 -0.02 -7.52
N ASN A 289 11.47 -0.70 -7.32
CA ASN A 289 10.44 -0.23 -6.40
C ASN A 289 10.87 -0.55 -4.96
N HIS A 290 10.95 0.49 -4.11
CA HIS A 290 11.36 0.31 -2.72
C HIS A 290 10.44 -0.64 -1.93
N LEU A 291 9.17 -0.71 -2.28
CA LEU A 291 8.19 -1.59 -1.66
C LEU A 291 8.25 -3.04 -2.15
N SER A 292 9.02 -3.31 -3.21
CA SER A 292 9.15 -4.65 -3.77
C SER A 292 10.24 -5.46 -3.08
N PHE A 293 9.91 -6.69 -2.68
CA PHE A 293 10.91 -7.64 -2.19
C PHE A 293 11.86 -8.11 -3.31
N TYR A 294 11.45 -8.03 -4.57
CA TYR A 294 12.27 -8.43 -5.72
C TYR A 294 13.55 -7.57 -5.86
N ARG A 295 13.57 -6.35 -5.30
CA ARG A 295 14.80 -5.53 -5.27
C ARG A 295 15.97 -6.19 -4.54
N LYS A 296 15.66 -7.06 -3.56
CA LYS A 296 16.69 -7.81 -2.80
C LYS A 296 17.38 -8.89 -3.64
N VAL A 297 16.76 -9.34 -4.71
CA VAL A 297 17.31 -10.29 -5.67
C VAL A 297 17.59 -9.62 -7.02
N GLU A 298 17.71 -8.28 -6.99
CA GLU A 298 18.11 -7.44 -8.12
C GLU A 298 17.20 -7.56 -9.36
N ILE A 299 15.93 -7.89 -9.16
CA ILE A 299 14.93 -7.88 -10.22
C ILE A 299 14.31 -6.46 -10.30
N PRO A 300 14.58 -5.71 -11.38
CA PRO A 300 14.04 -4.36 -11.55
C PRO A 300 12.57 -4.40 -11.94
N GLU A 301 11.92 -3.24 -11.82
CA GLU A 301 10.61 -3.03 -12.42
C GLU A 301 10.68 -3.14 -13.95
N PRO A 302 9.55 -3.40 -14.63
CA PRO A 302 9.52 -3.54 -16.08
C PRO A 302 10.14 -2.33 -16.81
N GLY A 303 10.98 -2.61 -17.79
CA GLY A 303 11.51 -1.63 -18.73
C GLY A 303 10.41 -1.08 -19.66
N ARG A 304 10.78 -0.60 -20.85
CA ARG A 304 9.83 -0.10 -21.83
C ARG A 304 8.81 -1.18 -22.20
N ASN A 305 7.55 -0.85 -22.05
CA ASN A 305 6.45 -1.77 -22.29
C ASN A 305 5.41 -1.14 -23.23
N PHE A 306 4.99 -1.88 -24.26
CA PHE A 306 3.97 -1.49 -25.20
C PHE A 306 2.67 -2.22 -24.84
N GLN A 307 1.58 -1.48 -24.76
CA GLN A 307 0.28 -1.99 -24.39
C GLN A 307 -0.76 -1.66 -25.45
N ILE A 308 -1.58 -2.62 -25.80
CA ILE A 308 -2.78 -2.43 -26.62
C ILE A 308 -3.98 -3.00 -25.86
N SER A 309 -5.07 -2.26 -25.86
CA SER A 309 -6.34 -2.70 -25.27
C SER A 309 -7.47 -2.41 -26.25
N ILE A 310 -8.37 -3.37 -26.40
CA ILE A 310 -9.61 -3.22 -27.18
C ILE A 310 -10.75 -3.53 -26.23
N LYS A 311 -11.62 -2.55 -26.00
CA LYS A 311 -12.81 -2.67 -25.16
C LYS A 311 -14.04 -2.64 -26.03
N VAL A 312 -14.81 -3.70 -25.99
CA VAL A 312 -16.08 -3.83 -26.71
C VAL A 312 -17.19 -4.02 -25.68
N PRO A 313 -17.91 -2.96 -25.28
CA PRO A 313 -19.04 -3.10 -24.40
C PRO A 313 -20.19 -3.79 -25.16
N PHE A 314 -20.78 -4.81 -24.54
CA PHE A 314 -21.98 -5.46 -25.05
C PHE A 314 -23.08 -5.43 -23.99
N LYS A 315 -24.30 -5.18 -24.43
CA LYS A 315 -25.49 -5.33 -23.58
C LYS A 315 -26.12 -6.70 -23.84
N GLN A 316 -26.12 -7.55 -22.86
CA GLN A 316 -26.93 -8.75 -22.93
C GLN A 316 -28.38 -8.35 -22.69
N LEU A 317 -29.21 -8.36 -23.70
CA LEU A 317 -30.65 -8.31 -23.55
C LEU A 317 -31.09 -9.65 -22.99
N LEU A 318 -31.26 -9.73 -21.67
CA LEU A 318 -32.02 -10.83 -21.07
C LEU A 318 -33.45 -10.70 -21.56
N LYS A 319 -33.87 -11.61 -22.41
CA LYS A 319 -35.27 -11.80 -22.82
C LYS A 319 -36.02 -12.58 -21.73
#